data_c525e87a32bd4f92347afeaaaef772be
#
_entry.id   c525e87a32bd4f92347afeaaaef772be
#
_cell.length_a   1.000
_cell.length_b   1.000
_cell.length_c   1.000
_cell.angle_alpha   90.00
_cell.angle_beta   90.00
_cell.angle_gamma   90.00
#
_symmetry.space_group_name_H-M   'P 1'
#
loop_
_entity.id
_entity.type
_entity.pdbx_description
1 polymer ?
#
loop_
_entity_poly.entity_id
_entity_poly.type
_entity_poly.pdbx_seq_one_letter_code
_entity_poly.pdbx_strand_id
1 'polypeptide(L)'
;MIHRRYSGGTMFWVIPFTPTGCTSNVAGGKVAAPTGPSKGIPFVDTAQASKRGGRHRPLWYRIVDTARVLKCCRYFSKEENTMAKNIMIQGTMSNAGKSLLAAGLCRIFKQDGYRVAPFKSQNMALNSFITAAGGEMGRAQVVQAEAAGIAPDVRMNPILLKPTTDVGSQVIVGGVAMGNMRAMEYYRRKREFVPQVLEAYNSLAAENDIIVIEGAGSPAEINLKDQDIVNMGLAELVDAPVLLVGDIDRGGVFAQLYGTIALLEEQERARVKGTIVNKFRGDRAILQPGIEILEKICGVPVAGVIPYAHVDIDDEDSLSTRFTRESTCKAIDIAVIRLPRISNFTDVSPLERFPNVSVRYIERADQLKNPDLILIPGTKSTIADLKWLRQSGLEAAILHCHDRGAIVFGICGGFQMLGTSVSDPDQVEAAGITHISGMGLLPMDTVFRGDKVQRQTSGVLPEVAGPLSSLSGLPYQGYEIHMGRSETPIAPILVGERVYGSYIHGIFDAPGIAQALVGDLCRRKGLDAGQAEHFDLEAYKDSQYDLLAQAVRGGMNMELVYQILNRQV
;
A
#
# COMPACT_ATOMS: atom_id res chain seq x y z
N MET A 1 5.49 26.44 -31.99
CA MET A 1 6.62 25.91 -31.22
C MET A 1 6.45 26.31 -29.77
N ILE A 2 5.94 25.42 -28.94
CA ILE A 2 5.80 25.64 -27.51
C ILE A 2 6.46 24.43 -26.84
N HIS A 3 7.64 24.66 -26.27
CA HIS A 3 8.32 23.68 -25.45
C HIS A 3 7.51 23.46 -24.16
N ARG A 4 6.89 22.29 -24.01
CA ARG A 4 6.38 21.81 -22.71
C ARG A 4 7.51 21.07 -21.99
N ARG A 5 8.06 21.71 -20.97
CA ARG A 5 8.82 21.01 -19.93
C ARG A 5 7.82 20.32 -19.00
N TYR A 6 7.85 19.00 -18.95
CA TYR A 6 7.18 18.24 -17.89
C TYR A 6 8.02 18.35 -16.62
N SER A 7 7.53 19.09 -15.64
CA SER A 7 7.99 18.98 -14.23
C SER A 7 7.02 18.04 -13.52
N GLY A 8 7.55 16.96 -12.93
CA GLY A 8 6.77 16.01 -12.15
C GLY A 8 6.07 16.70 -10.97
N GLY A 9 4.76 16.61 -10.96
CA GLY A 9 3.90 17.06 -9.88
C GLY A 9 2.71 16.12 -9.75
N THR A 10 2.38 15.79 -8.55
CA THR A 10 1.20 15.05 -8.11
C THR A 10 -0.03 15.54 -8.86
N MET A 11 -0.78 14.62 -9.46
CA MET A 11 -1.99 14.94 -10.22
C MET A 11 -3.10 15.39 -9.27
N PHE A 12 -3.25 16.72 -9.11
CA PHE A 12 -4.41 17.31 -8.46
C PHE A 12 -5.49 17.56 -9.51
N TRP A 13 -6.71 17.13 -9.21
CA TRP A 13 -7.88 17.39 -10.05
C TRP A 13 -8.28 18.85 -9.93
N VAL A 14 -7.91 19.66 -10.93
CA VAL A 14 -8.47 21.00 -11.12
C VAL A 14 -9.58 20.90 -12.16
N ILE A 15 -10.80 21.14 -11.73
CA ILE A 15 -11.96 21.28 -12.63
C ILE A 15 -11.98 22.73 -13.10
N PRO A 16 -11.85 23.03 -14.40
CA PRO A 16 -12.03 24.39 -14.87
C PRO A 16 -13.52 24.76 -14.87
N PHE A 17 -13.88 25.77 -14.08
CA PHE A 17 -15.15 26.46 -14.18
C PHE A 17 -15.13 27.38 -15.41
N THR A 18 -15.98 27.13 -16.40
CA THR A 18 -16.40 28.14 -17.36
C THR A 18 -17.78 28.65 -16.95
N PRO A 19 -17.95 29.98 -16.77
CA PRO A 19 -19.28 30.54 -16.50
C PRO A 19 -20.04 30.75 -17.81
N THR A 20 -21.15 30.08 -17.99
CA THR A 20 -22.15 30.47 -19.03
C THR A 20 -23.48 30.76 -18.38
N GLY A 21 -23.81 32.03 -18.43
CA GLY A 21 -25.07 32.70 -18.70
C GLY A 21 -26.37 32.19 -18.08
N CYS A 22 -26.90 33.02 -17.18
CA CYS A 22 -28.31 33.05 -16.78
C CYS A 22 -29.24 33.28 -17.98
N THR A 23 -30.34 32.53 -18.08
CA THR A 23 -31.66 33.11 -18.43
C THR A 23 -32.74 32.33 -17.72
N SER A 24 -33.61 33.10 -17.06
CA SER A 24 -34.85 32.76 -16.38
C SER A 24 -35.91 32.23 -17.33
N ASN A 25 -36.74 31.25 -16.90
CA ASN A 25 -38.16 31.39 -17.07
C ASN A 25 -38.96 30.47 -16.14
N VAL A 26 -39.98 31.09 -15.58
CA VAL A 26 -41.00 30.59 -14.63
C VAL A 26 -42.10 29.86 -15.39
N ALA A 27 -42.55 28.69 -14.92
CA ALA A 27 -43.94 28.27 -15.08
C ALA A 27 -44.26 27.17 -14.03
N GLY A 28 -45.31 27.42 -13.28
CA GLY A 28 -45.82 26.61 -12.20
C GLY A 28 -46.66 25.43 -12.65
N GLY A 29 -46.83 24.47 -11.74
CA GLY A 29 -47.74 23.34 -11.90
C GLY A 29 -47.88 22.60 -10.58
N LYS A 30 -48.96 22.90 -9.83
CA LYS A 30 -49.44 22.11 -8.71
C LYS A 30 -50.04 20.81 -9.23
N VAL A 31 -49.73 19.66 -8.61
CA VAL A 31 -50.65 18.51 -8.57
C VAL A 31 -50.51 17.78 -7.23
N ALA A 32 -51.66 17.36 -6.75
CA ALA A 32 -52.07 16.90 -5.44
C ALA A 32 -51.54 15.51 -5.03
N ALA A 33 -51.56 15.30 -3.71
CA ALA A 33 -51.42 14.00 -3.06
C ALA A 33 -52.70 13.15 -3.16
N PRO A 34 -52.62 11.84 -3.06
CA PRO A 34 -53.73 11.03 -2.56
C PRO A 34 -53.41 10.31 -1.25
N THR A 35 -54.42 10.35 -0.39
CA THR A 35 -54.59 9.73 0.92
C THR A 35 -54.99 8.27 0.87
N GLY A 36 -54.46 7.41 1.76
CA GLY A 36 -55.04 6.31 2.53
C GLY A 36 -55.31 4.97 1.85
N PRO A 37 -55.73 3.90 2.58
CA PRO A 37 -55.47 3.59 3.98
C PRO A 37 -54.89 2.16 4.23
N SER A 38 -54.52 1.92 5.47
CA SER A 38 -54.07 0.70 6.15
C SER A 38 -54.88 -0.57 5.90
N LYS A 39 -54.21 -1.75 5.78
CA LYS A 39 -54.77 -3.05 6.19
C LYS A 39 -53.71 -3.88 6.88
N GLY A 40 -54.01 -4.23 8.13
CA GLY A 40 -53.26 -5.18 8.95
C GLY A 40 -53.52 -6.63 8.51
N ILE A 41 -52.59 -7.50 8.82
CA ILE A 41 -52.71 -8.95 8.72
C ILE A 41 -52.19 -9.57 10.03
N PRO A 42 -52.81 -10.67 10.49
CA PRO A 42 -52.90 -11.02 11.89
C PRO A 42 -51.85 -12.04 12.38
N PHE A 43 -51.66 -12.02 13.68
CA PHE A 43 -51.02 -13.07 14.49
C PHE A 43 -51.76 -14.41 14.33
N VAL A 44 -51.01 -15.50 14.20
CA VAL A 44 -51.48 -16.87 14.45
C VAL A 44 -50.67 -17.49 15.56
N ASP A 45 -51.36 -17.71 16.67
CA ASP A 45 -50.96 -18.46 17.86
C ASP A 45 -51.39 -19.92 17.67
N THR A 46 -50.50 -20.88 17.83
CA THR A 46 -50.90 -22.28 18.02
C THR A 46 -49.99 -22.99 19.02
N ALA A 47 -50.48 -22.96 20.25
CA ALA A 47 -50.16 -23.99 21.22
C ALA A 47 -51.14 -25.17 21.08
N GLN A 48 -50.64 -26.38 20.92
CA GLN A 48 -51.38 -27.55 21.47
C GLN A 48 -50.46 -28.75 21.69
N ALA A 49 -50.61 -29.28 22.85
CA ALA A 49 -49.93 -30.39 23.47
C ALA A 49 -50.36 -31.76 22.94
N SER A 50 -49.50 -32.75 23.04
CA SER A 50 -49.91 -34.15 23.16
C SER A 50 -49.00 -34.94 24.11
N LYS A 51 -49.62 -35.58 25.11
CA LYS A 51 -49.09 -36.45 26.15
C LYS A 51 -48.79 -37.86 25.62
N ARG A 52 -47.72 -38.46 26.14
CA ARG A 52 -47.55 -39.89 26.54
C ARG A 52 -46.15 -40.02 27.08
N GLY A 53 -45.85 -40.39 28.28
CA GLY A 53 -46.24 -41.46 29.19
C GLY A 53 -45.05 -42.44 29.33
N GLY A 54 -44.26 -42.36 30.40
CA GLY A 54 -43.17 -43.34 30.67
C GLY A 54 -42.43 -43.00 31.98
N ARG A 55 -42.72 -43.78 33.04
CA ARG A 55 -42.08 -43.68 34.39
C ARG A 55 -40.67 -44.21 34.31
N HIS A 56 -39.70 -43.63 35.06
CA HIS A 56 -38.85 -44.28 36.03
C HIS A 56 -37.88 -43.30 36.73
N ARG A 57 -38.06 -43.27 38.02
CA ARG A 57 -37.18 -43.14 39.23
C ARG A 57 -36.00 -42.15 39.29
N PRO A 58 -35.77 -41.54 40.47
CA PRO A 58 -34.92 -40.38 40.70
C PRO A 58 -33.46 -40.75 41.01
N LEU A 59 -32.52 -40.02 40.44
CA LEU A 59 -31.12 -40.04 40.89
C LEU A 59 -30.79 -38.71 41.60
N TRP A 60 -30.44 -38.87 42.80
CA TRP A 60 -29.79 -37.98 43.78
C TRP A 60 -29.17 -36.68 43.25
N TYR A 61 -29.74 -35.57 43.68
CA TYR A 61 -29.08 -34.26 43.64
C TYR A 61 -27.97 -34.25 44.70
N ARG A 62 -26.70 -34.24 44.25
CA ARG A 62 -25.59 -33.75 45.07
C ARG A 62 -25.66 -32.22 45.01
N ILE A 63 -25.89 -31.59 46.14
CA ILE A 63 -25.73 -30.16 46.37
C ILE A 63 -24.25 -29.87 46.14
N VAL A 64 -23.91 -29.27 45.00
CA VAL A 64 -22.58 -28.71 44.79
C VAL A 64 -22.62 -27.29 45.33
N ASP A 65 -21.75 -27.08 46.31
CA ASP A 65 -21.56 -25.87 47.09
C ASP A 65 -21.45 -24.63 46.17
N THR A 66 -22.51 -23.82 46.14
CA THR A 66 -22.61 -22.57 45.38
C THR A 66 -21.55 -21.53 45.77
N ALA A 67 -20.86 -21.72 46.91
CA ALA A 67 -19.77 -20.86 47.35
C ALA A 67 -18.44 -21.10 46.61
N ARG A 68 -18.26 -22.28 45.97
CA ARG A 68 -17.06 -22.56 45.16
C ARG A 68 -17.20 -22.12 43.69
N VAL A 69 -18.42 -22.07 43.17
CA VAL A 69 -18.69 -21.57 41.82
C VAL A 69 -18.57 -20.04 41.77
N LEU A 70 -18.95 -19.35 42.85
CA LEU A 70 -18.81 -17.90 42.98
C LEU A 70 -17.37 -17.43 43.19
N LYS A 71 -16.43 -18.30 43.57
CA LYS A 71 -15.00 -17.97 43.63
C LYS A 71 -14.26 -18.15 42.32
N CYS A 72 -14.73 -19.00 41.41
CA CYS A 72 -14.21 -19.08 40.04
C CYS A 72 -14.70 -17.94 39.13
N CYS A 73 -15.91 -17.43 39.36
CA CYS A 73 -16.45 -16.27 38.60
C CYS A 73 -15.86 -14.92 39.03
N ARG A 74 -15.07 -14.84 40.10
CA ARG A 74 -14.37 -13.62 40.51
C ARG A 74 -12.97 -13.42 39.88
N TYR A 75 -12.51 -14.38 39.07
CA TYR A 75 -11.26 -14.24 38.30
C TYR A 75 -11.51 -13.80 36.82
N PHE A 76 -12.78 -13.67 36.39
CA PHE A 76 -13.19 -13.01 35.15
C PHE A 76 -13.91 -11.70 35.49
N SER A 77 -13.26 -10.84 36.24
CA SER A 77 -13.78 -9.52 36.54
C SER A 77 -12.89 -8.47 35.86
N LYS A 78 -13.51 -7.75 34.95
CA LYS A 78 -13.06 -6.48 34.38
C LYS A 78 -11.83 -6.54 33.48
N GLU A 79 -11.93 -7.13 32.31
CA GLU A 79 -11.52 -6.39 31.15
C GLU A 79 -12.57 -5.29 30.96
N GLU A 80 -12.29 -4.09 31.44
CA GLU A 80 -12.88 -2.89 30.86
C GLU A 80 -12.54 -2.98 29.37
N ASN A 81 -13.56 -3.11 28.55
CA ASN A 81 -13.45 -3.09 27.10
C ASN A 81 -13.09 -1.65 26.72
N THR A 82 -11.87 -1.23 27.04
CA THR A 82 -11.33 0.07 26.67
C THR A 82 -11.01 -0.03 25.20
N MET A 83 -11.83 0.61 24.37
CA MET A 83 -11.56 0.83 22.94
C MET A 83 -10.09 1.22 22.78
N ALA A 84 -9.43 0.70 21.74
CA ALA A 84 -8.04 1.03 21.45
C ALA A 84 -7.84 2.55 21.45
N LYS A 85 -6.73 3.00 22.00
CA LYS A 85 -6.28 4.39 21.82
C LYS A 85 -5.90 4.59 20.37
N ASN A 86 -6.06 5.80 19.86
CA ASN A 86 -5.67 6.09 18.49
C ASN A 86 -4.89 7.41 18.39
N ILE A 87 -4.09 7.52 17.33
CA ILE A 87 -3.39 8.75 16.94
C ILE A 87 -3.33 8.80 15.41
N MET A 88 -3.58 9.96 14.84
CA MET A 88 -3.61 10.12 13.39
C MET A 88 -2.50 11.04 12.89
N ILE A 89 -1.74 10.58 11.91
CA ILE A 89 -0.70 11.34 11.24
C ILE A 89 -1.27 11.91 9.94
N GLN A 90 -1.42 13.22 9.86
CA GLN A 90 -1.79 13.93 8.64
C GLN A 90 -0.63 14.78 8.14
N GLY A 91 -0.58 15.10 6.86
CA GLY A 91 0.51 15.86 6.27
C GLY A 91 0.02 17.13 5.59
N THR A 92 0.86 18.16 5.56
CA THR A 92 0.59 19.37 4.79
C THR A 92 0.56 19.13 3.27
N MET A 93 1.11 18.01 2.83
CA MET A 93 1.20 17.62 1.42
C MET A 93 1.49 16.11 1.29
N SER A 94 1.38 15.59 0.04
CA SER A 94 1.93 14.27 -0.29
C SER A 94 3.46 14.26 -0.08
N ASN A 95 4.01 13.09 0.25
CA ASN A 95 5.45 12.91 0.52
C ASN A 95 6.02 13.71 1.72
N ALA A 96 5.18 14.29 2.59
CA ALA A 96 5.63 14.90 3.85
C ALA A 96 6.26 13.88 4.82
N GLY A 97 6.14 12.57 4.54
CA GLY A 97 6.71 11.49 5.33
C GLY A 97 5.73 10.84 6.30
N LYS A 98 4.42 10.99 6.08
CA LYS A 98 3.36 10.37 6.89
C LYS A 98 3.56 8.87 7.09
N SER A 99 3.79 8.14 5.99
CA SER A 99 3.87 6.67 5.99
C SER A 99 5.07 6.17 6.80
N LEU A 100 6.25 6.82 6.66
CA LEU A 100 7.41 6.49 7.49
C LEU A 100 7.22 6.83 8.96
N LEU A 101 6.58 7.98 9.27
CA LEU A 101 6.28 8.34 10.65
C LEU A 101 5.27 7.37 11.28
N ALA A 102 4.24 6.96 10.54
CA ALA A 102 3.30 5.95 10.98
C ALA A 102 3.99 4.60 11.25
N ALA A 103 4.87 4.14 10.35
CA ALA A 103 5.67 2.94 10.53
C ALA A 103 6.60 3.05 11.76
N GLY A 104 7.28 4.20 11.93
CA GLY A 104 8.13 4.48 13.08
C GLY A 104 7.36 4.44 14.40
N LEU A 105 6.17 5.05 14.46
CA LEU A 105 5.30 4.98 15.64
C LEU A 105 4.78 3.58 15.91
N CYS A 106 4.40 2.82 14.86
CA CYS A 106 4.03 1.41 15.01
C CYS A 106 5.17 0.60 15.66
N ARG A 107 6.42 0.80 15.17
CA ARG A 107 7.59 0.12 15.74
C ARG A 107 7.89 0.57 17.18
N ILE A 108 7.79 1.87 17.48
CA ILE A 108 7.99 2.43 18.81
C ILE A 108 6.99 1.83 19.81
N PHE A 109 5.70 1.86 19.51
CA PHE A 109 4.68 1.34 20.41
C PHE A 109 4.80 -0.17 20.58
N LYS A 110 5.18 -0.93 19.53
CA LYS A 110 5.53 -2.35 19.66
C LYS A 110 6.70 -2.56 20.63
N GLN A 111 7.79 -1.77 20.49
CA GLN A 111 8.95 -1.85 21.41
C GLN A 111 8.60 -1.51 22.85
N ASP A 112 7.61 -0.63 23.05
CA ASP A 112 7.10 -0.24 24.36
C ASP A 112 6.06 -1.24 24.93
N GLY A 113 5.81 -2.37 24.22
CA GLY A 113 5.01 -3.51 24.69
C GLY A 113 3.53 -3.45 24.36
N TYR A 114 3.07 -2.51 23.53
CA TYR A 114 1.67 -2.42 23.10
C TYR A 114 1.38 -3.32 21.89
N ARG A 115 0.16 -3.84 21.81
CA ARG A 115 -0.41 -4.40 20.58
C ARG A 115 -0.82 -3.24 19.68
N VAL A 116 -0.23 -3.16 18.50
CA VAL A 116 -0.39 -1.99 17.60
C VAL A 116 -0.83 -2.46 16.24
N ALA A 117 -1.80 -1.77 15.65
CA ALA A 117 -2.13 -1.93 14.24
C ALA A 117 -2.10 -0.59 13.50
N PRO A 118 -1.59 -0.54 12.26
CA PRO A 118 -1.75 0.60 11.38
C PRO A 118 -3.16 0.65 10.79
N PHE A 119 -3.60 1.84 10.38
CA PHE A 119 -4.85 2.03 9.67
C PHE A 119 -4.77 3.18 8.66
N LYS A 120 -5.25 2.96 7.45
CA LYS A 120 -5.45 4.00 6.43
C LYS A 120 -6.72 3.70 5.68
N SER A 121 -7.76 4.49 5.87
CA SER A 121 -9.09 4.22 5.33
C SER A 121 -9.10 4.02 3.81
N GLN A 122 -8.33 4.86 3.10
CA GLN A 122 -8.19 4.79 1.64
C GLN A 122 -6.73 5.03 1.25
N ASN A 123 -6.20 4.17 0.40
CA ASN A 123 -4.92 4.38 -0.25
C ASN A 123 -5.09 4.49 -1.78
N MET A 124 -4.18 5.22 -2.44
CA MET A 124 -4.08 5.28 -3.89
C MET A 124 -2.65 4.91 -4.27
N ALA A 125 -2.44 3.67 -4.72
CA ALA A 125 -1.12 3.16 -5.06
C ALA A 125 -1.20 2.06 -6.13
N LEU A 126 -0.15 1.94 -6.95
CA LEU A 126 0.04 0.82 -7.87
C LEU A 126 0.73 -0.37 -7.18
N ASN A 127 1.49 -0.11 -6.10
CA ASN A 127 2.06 -1.16 -5.29
C ASN A 127 1.01 -1.74 -4.35
N SER A 128 0.76 -3.03 -4.49
CA SER A 128 -0.18 -3.76 -3.65
C SER A 128 0.41 -5.09 -3.19
N PHE A 129 -0.24 -5.69 -2.23
CA PHE A 129 0.12 -6.97 -1.63
C PHE A 129 -1.15 -7.80 -1.45
N ILE A 130 -1.02 -9.12 -1.54
CA ILE A 130 -2.10 -10.05 -1.24
C ILE A 130 -1.88 -10.63 0.15
N THR A 131 -2.83 -10.43 1.05
CA THR A 131 -2.78 -10.96 2.41
C THR A 131 -2.92 -12.48 2.43
N ALA A 132 -2.60 -13.12 3.56
CA ALA A 132 -2.79 -14.56 3.75
C ALA A 132 -4.24 -15.02 3.53
N ALA A 133 -5.21 -14.13 3.79
CA ALA A 133 -6.63 -14.38 3.52
C ALA A 133 -7.03 -14.18 2.04
N GLY A 134 -6.09 -13.82 1.16
CA GLY A 134 -6.31 -13.63 -0.27
C GLY A 134 -6.82 -12.23 -0.66
N GLY A 135 -6.96 -11.29 0.27
CA GLY A 135 -7.39 -9.93 -0.02
C GLY A 135 -6.24 -9.01 -0.44
N GLU A 136 -6.53 -8.02 -1.27
CA GLU A 136 -5.56 -7.04 -1.77
C GLU A 136 -5.53 -5.77 -0.90
N MET A 137 -4.32 -5.29 -0.55
CA MET A 137 -4.11 -4.05 0.19
C MET A 137 -2.88 -3.27 -0.31
N GLY A 138 -2.77 -2.00 0.06
CA GLY A 138 -1.65 -1.14 -0.30
C GLY A 138 -0.34 -1.53 0.42
N ARG A 139 0.79 -1.44 -0.29
CA ARG A 139 2.12 -1.82 0.23
C ARG A 139 2.53 -0.99 1.46
N ALA A 140 2.16 0.29 1.54
CA ALA A 140 2.50 1.13 2.70
C ALA A 140 1.98 0.57 4.02
N GLN A 141 0.75 0.03 4.05
CA GLN A 141 0.18 -0.56 5.25
C GLN A 141 0.78 -1.93 5.56
N VAL A 142 1.32 -2.65 4.55
CA VAL A 142 2.14 -3.85 4.76
C VAL A 142 3.42 -3.50 5.51
N VAL A 143 4.14 -2.47 5.07
CA VAL A 143 5.36 -1.95 5.73
C VAL A 143 5.06 -1.56 7.18
N GLN A 144 3.93 -0.88 7.43
CA GLN A 144 3.52 -0.48 8.77
C GLN A 144 3.13 -1.68 9.65
N ALA A 145 2.51 -2.72 9.07
CA ALA A 145 2.21 -3.97 9.76
C ALA A 145 3.50 -4.74 10.11
N GLU A 146 4.45 -4.84 9.18
CA GLU A 146 5.77 -5.42 9.41
C GLU A 146 6.51 -4.67 10.54
N ALA A 147 6.50 -3.33 10.55
CA ALA A 147 7.06 -2.51 11.62
C ALA A 147 6.39 -2.78 12.97
N ALA A 148 5.06 -2.97 13.00
CA ALA A 148 4.30 -3.38 14.18
C ALA A 148 4.54 -4.84 14.58
N GLY A 149 5.14 -5.65 13.71
CA GLY A 149 5.40 -7.08 13.91
C GLY A 149 4.15 -7.93 13.87
N ILE A 150 3.19 -7.56 13.05
CA ILE A 150 1.93 -8.28 12.83
C ILE A 150 1.75 -8.60 11.35
N ALA A 151 0.97 -9.64 11.05
CA ALA A 151 0.65 -10.00 9.67
C ALA A 151 -0.21 -8.90 9.00
N PRO A 152 0.05 -8.58 7.71
CA PRO A 152 -0.81 -7.67 6.96
C PRO A 152 -2.24 -8.19 6.84
N ASP A 153 -3.21 -7.29 7.07
CA ASP A 153 -4.64 -7.56 7.02
C ASP A 153 -5.36 -6.45 6.23
N VAL A 154 -6.30 -6.82 5.37
CA VAL A 154 -7.06 -5.86 4.54
C VAL A 154 -7.82 -4.82 5.35
N ARG A 155 -8.16 -5.13 6.61
CA ARG A 155 -8.77 -4.18 7.54
C ARG A 155 -7.90 -2.96 7.79
N MET A 156 -6.57 -3.08 7.65
CA MET A 156 -5.62 -1.96 7.80
C MET A 156 -5.71 -0.96 6.64
N ASN A 157 -6.21 -1.39 5.47
CA ASN A 157 -6.45 -0.55 4.30
C ASN A 157 -7.73 -1.00 3.57
N PRO A 158 -8.93 -0.67 4.10
CA PRO A 158 -10.20 -1.16 3.58
C PRO A 158 -10.52 -0.66 2.17
N ILE A 159 -9.96 0.47 1.73
CA ILE A 159 -10.17 0.97 0.36
C ILE A 159 -8.81 1.18 -0.31
N LEU A 160 -8.59 0.51 -1.45
CA LEU A 160 -7.43 0.72 -2.30
C LEU A 160 -7.89 1.15 -3.70
N LEU A 161 -7.32 2.24 -4.19
CA LEU A 161 -7.53 2.75 -5.56
C LEU A 161 -6.27 2.50 -6.37
N LYS A 162 -6.41 1.77 -7.49
CA LYS A 162 -5.31 1.54 -8.45
C LYS A 162 -5.59 2.34 -9.72
N PRO A 163 -4.85 3.43 -9.99
CA PRO A 163 -5.03 4.21 -11.21
C PRO A 163 -4.89 3.33 -12.46
N THR A 164 -5.90 3.35 -13.34
CA THR A 164 -5.90 2.61 -14.62
C THR A 164 -5.72 3.55 -15.80
N THR A 165 -6.27 4.75 -15.69
CA THR A 165 -6.18 5.83 -16.68
C THR A 165 -6.01 7.16 -15.96
N ASP A 166 -5.82 8.25 -16.71
CA ASP A 166 -5.73 9.61 -16.13
C ASP A 166 -7.02 10.04 -15.42
N VAL A 167 -8.14 9.37 -15.66
CA VAL A 167 -9.47 9.74 -15.14
C VAL A 167 -10.21 8.61 -14.46
N GLY A 168 -9.57 7.46 -14.24
CA GLY A 168 -10.20 6.28 -13.65
C GLY A 168 -9.28 5.41 -12.84
N SER A 169 -9.85 4.72 -11.86
CA SER A 169 -9.14 3.77 -11.00
C SER A 169 -9.93 2.49 -10.82
N GLN A 170 -9.24 1.37 -10.70
CA GLN A 170 -9.83 0.16 -10.14
C GLN A 170 -10.03 0.38 -8.65
N VAL A 171 -11.27 0.22 -8.19
CA VAL A 171 -11.66 0.35 -6.78
C VAL A 171 -11.67 -1.02 -6.13
N ILE A 172 -10.97 -1.15 -5.02
CA ILE A 172 -10.86 -2.37 -4.21
C ILE A 172 -11.38 -2.04 -2.83
N VAL A 173 -12.36 -2.80 -2.33
CA VAL A 173 -12.98 -2.60 -1.02
C VAL A 173 -12.90 -3.91 -0.24
N GLY A 174 -12.39 -3.85 1.00
CA GLY A 174 -12.18 -5.05 1.82
C GLY A 174 -11.29 -6.11 1.14
N GLY A 175 -10.34 -5.67 0.31
CA GLY A 175 -9.45 -6.55 -0.44
C GLY A 175 -10.03 -7.14 -1.73
N VAL A 176 -11.30 -6.82 -2.10
CA VAL A 176 -11.98 -7.35 -3.28
C VAL A 176 -12.18 -6.25 -4.32
N ALA A 177 -11.84 -6.54 -5.58
CA ALA A 177 -12.02 -5.59 -6.69
C ALA A 177 -13.51 -5.41 -7.03
N MET A 178 -13.98 -4.15 -6.95
CA MET A 178 -15.37 -3.77 -7.29
C MET A 178 -15.53 -3.36 -8.76
N GLY A 179 -14.41 -3.24 -9.50
CA GLY A 179 -14.39 -2.78 -10.89
C GLY A 179 -13.72 -1.42 -11.05
N ASN A 180 -13.74 -0.92 -12.29
CA ASN A 180 -13.19 0.39 -12.62
C ASN A 180 -14.25 1.48 -12.45
N MET A 181 -13.89 2.58 -11.79
CA MET A 181 -14.74 3.76 -11.64
C MET A 181 -14.01 5.01 -12.13
N ARG A 182 -14.75 5.93 -12.74
CA ARG A 182 -14.23 7.26 -13.04
C ARG A 182 -14.09 8.07 -11.75
N ALA A 183 -13.15 9.01 -11.71
CA ALA A 183 -12.88 9.82 -10.51
C ALA A 183 -14.14 10.52 -9.97
N MET A 184 -14.97 11.12 -10.84
CA MET A 184 -16.21 11.78 -10.42
C MET A 184 -17.28 10.81 -9.91
N GLU A 185 -17.33 9.59 -10.45
CA GLU A 185 -18.23 8.55 -9.96
C GLU A 185 -17.81 8.11 -8.56
N TYR A 186 -16.52 7.78 -8.39
CA TYR A 186 -15.97 7.42 -7.09
C TYR A 186 -16.18 8.56 -6.07
N TYR A 187 -15.91 9.81 -6.44
CA TYR A 187 -16.08 10.97 -5.56
C TYR A 187 -17.49 11.07 -4.99
N ARG A 188 -18.52 10.82 -5.82
CA ARG A 188 -19.93 10.85 -5.38
C ARG A 188 -20.30 9.68 -4.47
N ARG A 189 -19.66 8.55 -4.65
CA ARG A 189 -20.01 7.29 -3.99
C ARG A 189 -19.13 6.94 -2.80
N LYS A 190 -17.99 7.59 -2.61
CA LYS A 190 -17.01 7.17 -1.60
C LYS A 190 -17.55 7.16 -0.17
N ARG A 191 -18.55 7.99 0.15
CA ARG A 191 -19.23 7.95 1.45
C ARG A 191 -20.07 6.69 1.66
N GLU A 192 -20.48 6.02 0.60
CA GLU A 192 -21.18 4.73 0.68
C GLU A 192 -20.28 3.64 1.32
N PHE A 193 -18.98 3.82 1.30
CA PHE A 193 -18.00 2.90 1.88
C PHE A 193 -17.64 3.19 3.35
N VAL A 194 -18.19 4.26 3.95
CA VAL A 194 -17.95 4.60 5.37
C VAL A 194 -18.30 3.45 6.32
N PRO A 195 -19.40 2.72 6.15
CA PRO A 195 -19.71 1.58 7.02
C PRO A 195 -18.60 0.51 7.02
N GLN A 196 -18.05 0.16 5.84
CA GLN A 196 -16.97 -0.82 5.70
C GLN A 196 -15.66 -0.30 6.33
N VAL A 197 -15.38 1.01 6.19
CA VAL A 197 -14.22 1.66 6.83
C VAL A 197 -14.32 1.57 8.35
N LEU A 198 -15.49 1.87 8.92
CA LEU A 198 -15.72 1.83 10.36
C LEU A 198 -15.74 0.40 10.91
N GLU A 199 -16.30 -0.56 10.17
CA GLU A 199 -16.27 -1.98 10.54
C GLU A 199 -14.82 -2.48 10.63
N ALA A 200 -14.00 -2.19 9.61
CA ALA A 200 -12.59 -2.54 9.59
C ALA A 200 -11.82 -1.90 10.76
N TYR A 201 -12.03 -0.60 10.99
CA TYR A 201 -11.41 0.14 12.10
C TYR A 201 -11.80 -0.44 13.46
N ASN A 202 -13.09 -0.62 13.72
CA ASN A 202 -13.61 -1.11 15.01
C ASN A 202 -13.14 -2.54 15.29
N SER A 203 -13.07 -3.38 14.26
CA SER A 203 -12.54 -4.74 14.38
C SER A 203 -11.06 -4.74 14.79
N LEU A 204 -10.21 -3.90 14.15
CA LEU A 204 -8.81 -3.76 14.55
C LEU A 204 -8.68 -3.16 15.97
N ALA A 205 -9.51 -2.17 16.30
CA ALA A 205 -9.50 -1.52 17.61
C ALA A 205 -9.90 -2.48 18.75
N ALA A 206 -10.72 -3.50 18.48
CA ALA A 206 -11.07 -4.51 19.45
C ALA A 206 -9.91 -5.50 19.77
N GLU A 207 -8.94 -5.64 18.86
CA GLU A 207 -7.85 -6.59 18.95
C GLU A 207 -6.53 -5.97 19.43
N ASN A 208 -6.42 -4.63 19.39
CA ASN A 208 -5.18 -3.89 19.63
C ASN A 208 -5.33 -2.85 20.75
N ASP A 209 -4.21 -2.42 21.31
CA ASP A 209 -4.17 -1.38 22.35
C ASP A 209 -4.07 0.02 21.73
N ILE A 210 -3.40 0.12 20.56
CA ILE A 210 -3.18 1.38 19.84
C ILE A 210 -3.42 1.19 18.34
N ILE A 211 -4.17 2.11 17.74
CA ILE A 211 -4.29 2.24 16.28
C ILE A 211 -3.54 3.48 15.82
N VAL A 212 -2.54 3.29 14.96
CA VAL A 212 -1.81 4.38 14.29
C VAL A 212 -2.47 4.63 12.94
N ILE A 213 -3.10 5.79 12.79
CA ILE A 213 -3.86 6.14 11.59
C ILE A 213 -3.02 7.03 10.68
N GLU A 214 -2.99 6.73 9.40
CA GLU A 214 -2.37 7.57 8.37
C GLU A 214 -3.42 8.25 7.51
N GLY A 215 -3.34 9.58 7.37
CA GLY A 215 -4.13 10.36 6.42
C GLY A 215 -3.58 10.30 4.99
N ALA A 216 -4.32 10.86 4.04
CA ALA A 216 -3.93 10.88 2.63
C ALA A 216 -3.87 12.33 2.09
N GLY A 217 -2.80 12.67 1.35
CA GLY A 217 -2.60 14.03 0.82
C GLY A 217 -2.52 15.07 1.94
N SER A 218 -3.37 16.09 1.89
CA SER A 218 -3.46 17.18 2.86
C SER A 218 -4.90 17.39 3.34
N PRO A 219 -5.14 17.69 4.62
CA PRO A 219 -6.46 18.09 5.11
C PRO A 219 -6.89 19.49 4.63
N ALA A 220 -5.97 20.25 4.03
CA ALA A 220 -6.25 21.57 3.46
C ALA A 220 -6.84 21.54 2.04
N GLU A 221 -7.18 20.37 1.51
CA GLU A 221 -7.89 20.23 0.23
C GLU A 221 -9.38 20.63 0.40
N ILE A 222 -9.60 21.95 0.59
CA ILE A 222 -10.92 22.52 0.96
C ILE A 222 -12.03 22.20 -0.03
N ASN A 223 -11.69 21.96 -1.29
CA ASN A 223 -12.62 21.56 -2.35
C ASN A 223 -13.08 20.11 -2.26
N LEU A 224 -12.46 19.28 -1.39
CA LEU A 224 -12.77 17.86 -1.22
C LEU A 224 -13.40 17.54 0.15
N LYS A 225 -13.57 18.54 1.02
CA LYS A 225 -14.03 18.40 2.41
C LYS A 225 -15.36 17.65 2.55
N ASP A 226 -16.36 18.01 1.77
CA ASP A 226 -17.72 17.42 1.89
C ASP A 226 -17.77 15.90 1.77
N GLN A 227 -16.76 15.33 1.12
CA GLN A 227 -16.64 13.90 0.90
C GLN A 227 -15.39 13.31 1.58
N ASP A 228 -14.80 14.01 2.57
CA ASP A 228 -13.59 13.51 3.23
C ASP A 228 -13.88 12.27 4.08
N ILE A 229 -13.16 11.19 3.80
CA ILE A 229 -13.12 9.94 4.57
C ILE A 229 -11.70 9.53 4.92
N VAL A 230 -10.71 10.42 4.70
CA VAL A 230 -9.28 10.06 4.77
C VAL A 230 -8.46 10.94 5.71
N ASN A 231 -8.89 12.18 5.96
CA ASN A 231 -8.21 13.13 6.83
C ASN A 231 -9.11 13.56 8.00
N MET A 232 -9.58 14.81 8.02
CA MET A 232 -10.39 15.32 9.15
C MET A 232 -11.74 14.61 9.25
N GLY A 233 -12.36 14.24 8.13
CA GLY A 233 -13.59 13.44 8.15
C GLY A 233 -13.40 12.06 8.81
N LEU A 234 -12.27 11.39 8.56
CA LEU A 234 -11.94 10.15 9.27
C LEU A 234 -11.63 10.42 10.75
N ALA A 235 -10.82 11.48 11.03
CA ALA A 235 -10.47 11.85 12.40
C ALA A 235 -11.72 12.12 13.26
N GLU A 236 -12.76 12.72 12.68
CA GLU A 236 -14.06 12.90 13.32
C GLU A 236 -14.78 11.58 13.58
N LEU A 237 -14.88 10.71 12.55
CA LEU A 237 -15.58 9.43 12.63
C LEU A 237 -15.04 8.50 13.71
N VAL A 238 -13.73 8.51 13.95
CA VAL A 238 -13.06 7.62 14.92
C VAL A 238 -12.52 8.36 16.14
N ASP A 239 -12.90 9.62 16.30
CA ASP A 239 -12.44 10.52 17.37
C ASP A 239 -10.92 10.52 17.57
N ALA A 240 -10.16 10.71 16.49
CA ALA A 240 -8.71 10.68 16.53
C ALA A 240 -8.09 12.07 16.77
N PRO A 241 -7.10 12.19 17.69
CA PRO A 241 -6.23 13.34 17.74
C PRO A 241 -5.24 13.30 16.59
N VAL A 242 -4.89 14.47 16.07
CA VAL A 242 -4.09 14.63 14.86
C VAL A 242 -2.73 15.23 15.18
N LEU A 243 -1.67 14.62 14.63
CA LEU A 243 -0.35 15.20 14.49
C LEU A 243 -0.17 15.63 13.02
N LEU A 244 0.03 16.93 12.79
CA LEU A 244 0.20 17.49 11.44
C LEU A 244 1.69 17.57 11.08
N VAL A 245 2.08 16.94 9.96
CA VAL A 245 3.47 16.81 9.52
C VAL A 245 3.76 17.72 8.34
N GLY A 246 4.82 18.53 8.45
CA GLY A 246 5.39 19.34 7.38
C GLY A 246 6.78 18.85 6.97
N ASP A 247 7.11 18.97 5.68
CA ASP A 247 8.42 18.63 5.10
C ASP A 247 9.30 19.88 5.03
N ILE A 248 10.39 19.94 5.82
CA ILE A 248 11.32 21.08 5.82
C ILE A 248 12.33 21.03 4.67
N ASP A 249 12.64 19.84 4.15
CA ASP A 249 13.66 19.64 3.09
C ASP A 249 13.29 20.38 1.78
N ARG A 250 11.99 20.60 1.55
CA ARG A 250 11.47 21.34 0.40
C ARG A 250 11.34 22.85 0.61
N GLY A 251 11.59 23.34 1.83
CA GLY A 251 11.39 24.73 2.21
C GLY A 251 9.93 25.11 2.50
N GLY A 252 9.73 26.23 3.18
CA GLY A 252 8.41 26.79 3.47
C GLY A 252 7.58 26.03 4.51
N VAL A 253 8.19 25.17 5.33
CA VAL A 253 7.47 24.30 6.29
C VAL A 253 6.58 25.08 7.27
N PHE A 254 7.03 26.25 7.76
CA PHE A 254 6.23 27.07 8.67
C PHE A 254 4.94 27.58 8.01
N ALA A 255 5.04 28.06 6.76
CA ALA A 255 3.88 28.49 5.98
C ALA A 255 2.93 27.33 5.69
N GLN A 256 3.45 26.14 5.37
CA GLN A 256 2.65 24.95 5.12
C GLN A 256 1.88 24.52 6.38
N LEU A 257 2.55 24.44 7.54
CA LEU A 257 1.92 24.03 8.80
C LEU A 257 0.86 25.07 9.24
N TYR A 258 1.23 26.35 9.28
CA TYR A 258 0.31 27.42 9.64
C TYR A 258 -0.87 27.51 8.67
N GLY A 259 -0.61 27.54 7.36
CA GLY A 259 -1.64 27.65 6.33
C GLY A 259 -2.61 26.46 6.35
N THR A 260 -2.10 25.24 6.56
CA THR A 260 -2.96 24.05 6.71
C THR A 260 -3.89 24.20 7.90
N ILE A 261 -3.37 24.56 9.09
CA ILE A 261 -4.18 24.74 10.31
C ILE A 261 -5.18 25.89 10.15
N ALA A 262 -4.77 26.99 9.50
CA ALA A 262 -5.62 28.17 9.30
C ALA A 262 -6.83 27.87 8.37
N LEU A 263 -6.70 26.93 7.43
CA LEU A 263 -7.76 26.51 6.52
C LEU A 263 -8.73 25.49 7.14
N LEU A 264 -8.40 24.91 8.29
CA LEU A 264 -9.28 23.98 9.00
C LEU A 264 -10.42 24.74 9.70
N GLU A 265 -11.57 24.09 9.81
CA GLU A 265 -12.68 24.57 10.65
C GLU A 265 -12.34 24.45 12.14
N GLU A 266 -13.09 25.15 12.98
CA GLU A 266 -12.79 25.21 14.41
C GLU A 266 -12.76 23.82 15.08
N GLN A 267 -13.71 22.96 14.75
CA GLN A 267 -13.80 21.59 15.28
C GLN A 267 -12.66 20.69 14.76
N GLU A 268 -12.27 20.85 13.51
CA GLU A 268 -11.15 20.14 12.91
C GLU A 268 -9.82 20.60 13.52
N ARG A 269 -9.67 21.92 13.70
CA ARG A 269 -8.48 22.54 14.31
C ARG A 269 -8.30 22.07 15.74
N ALA A 270 -9.38 21.92 16.51
CA ALA A 270 -9.34 21.42 17.87
C ALA A 270 -8.81 19.96 17.97
N ARG A 271 -8.87 19.17 16.89
CA ARG A 271 -8.29 17.82 16.82
C ARG A 271 -6.79 17.83 16.59
N VAL A 272 -6.21 18.92 16.06
CA VAL A 272 -4.76 19.05 15.86
C VAL A 272 -4.10 19.29 17.22
N LYS A 273 -3.41 18.27 17.74
CA LYS A 273 -2.79 18.29 19.07
C LYS A 273 -1.30 18.56 19.03
N GLY A 274 -0.70 18.56 17.84
CA GLY A 274 0.71 18.89 17.66
C GLY A 274 1.08 18.98 16.19
N THR A 275 2.20 19.65 15.94
CA THR A 275 2.84 19.69 14.62
C THR A 275 4.17 18.95 14.64
N ILE A 276 4.61 18.46 13.49
CA ILE A 276 5.89 17.77 13.33
C ILE A 276 6.62 18.40 12.15
N VAL A 277 7.85 18.82 12.39
CA VAL A 277 8.81 19.23 11.34
C VAL A 277 9.62 17.99 10.96
N ASN A 278 9.40 17.47 9.76
CA ASN A 278 10.02 16.22 9.30
C ASN A 278 11.14 16.49 8.29
N LYS A 279 12.03 15.51 8.12
CA LYS A 279 13.18 15.51 7.21
C LYS A 279 14.18 16.64 7.52
N PHE A 280 14.35 16.93 8.78
CA PHE A 280 15.26 17.99 9.22
C PHE A 280 16.72 17.63 8.98
N ARG A 281 17.47 18.60 8.44
CA ARG A 281 18.93 18.54 8.27
C ARG A 281 19.52 19.82 8.83
N GLY A 282 20.55 19.72 9.65
CA GLY A 282 21.26 20.85 10.18
C GLY A 282 21.21 20.99 11.70
N ASP A 283 21.47 22.18 12.22
CA ASP A 283 21.51 22.47 13.65
C ASP A 283 20.12 22.87 14.17
N ARG A 284 19.61 22.12 15.14
CA ARG A 284 18.31 22.38 15.78
C ARG A 284 18.26 23.74 16.50
N ALA A 285 19.40 24.25 16.99
CA ALA A 285 19.43 25.54 17.66
C ALA A 285 19.05 26.68 16.71
N ILE A 286 19.37 26.58 15.42
CA ILE A 286 18.99 27.57 14.40
C ILE A 286 17.47 27.52 14.13
N LEU A 287 16.88 26.36 14.25
CA LEU A 287 15.43 26.16 14.01
C LEU A 287 14.58 26.62 15.20
N GLN A 288 15.12 26.59 16.43
CA GLN A 288 14.39 26.79 17.67
C GLN A 288 13.57 28.08 17.73
N PRO A 289 14.10 29.26 17.34
CA PRO A 289 13.27 30.49 17.32
C PRO A 289 12.06 30.41 16.38
N GLY A 290 12.22 29.70 15.27
CA GLY A 290 11.11 29.44 14.33
C GLY A 290 10.03 28.54 14.92
N ILE A 291 10.43 27.54 15.69
CA ILE A 291 9.50 26.65 16.41
C ILE A 291 8.65 27.47 17.41
N GLU A 292 9.27 28.30 18.22
CA GLU A 292 8.58 29.12 19.22
C GLU A 292 7.55 30.07 18.57
N ILE A 293 7.91 30.66 17.42
CA ILE A 293 6.98 31.48 16.63
C ILE A 293 5.83 30.64 16.10
N LEU A 294 6.12 29.43 15.54
CA LEU A 294 5.10 28.55 15.01
C LEU A 294 4.09 28.13 16.08
N GLU A 295 4.57 27.68 17.24
CA GLU A 295 3.71 27.30 18.36
C GLU A 295 2.78 28.45 18.79
N LYS A 296 3.34 29.68 18.88
CA LYS A 296 2.55 30.87 19.23
C LYS A 296 1.46 31.20 18.22
N ILE A 297 1.75 31.10 16.90
CA ILE A 297 0.78 31.48 15.87
C ILE A 297 -0.22 30.35 15.56
N CYS A 298 0.18 29.09 15.75
CA CYS A 298 -0.70 27.94 15.53
C CYS A 298 -1.54 27.58 16.75
N GLY A 299 -1.09 27.97 17.97
CA GLY A 299 -1.74 27.59 19.21
C GLY A 299 -1.62 26.09 19.56
N VAL A 300 -0.70 25.37 18.91
CA VAL A 300 -0.43 23.96 19.16
C VAL A 300 1.08 23.70 19.26
N PRO A 301 1.53 22.76 20.11
CA PRO A 301 2.96 22.49 20.30
C PRO A 301 3.60 21.83 19.08
N VAL A 302 4.91 21.99 18.93
CA VAL A 302 5.72 21.19 18.00
C VAL A 302 6.09 19.87 18.70
N ALA A 303 5.35 18.82 18.38
CA ALA A 303 5.51 17.49 18.95
C ALA A 303 6.83 16.80 18.53
N GLY A 304 7.48 17.29 17.48
CA GLY A 304 8.78 16.74 17.08
C GLY A 304 9.46 17.48 15.95
N VAL A 305 10.78 17.35 15.93
CA VAL A 305 11.66 17.71 14.81
C VAL A 305 12.41 16.44 14.43
N ILE A 306 11.93 15.77 13.39
CA ILE A 306 12.43 14.46 13.00
C ILE A 306 13.58 14.64 12.02
N PRO A 307 14.76 14.06 12.29
CA PRO A 307 15.88 14.15 11.37
C PRO A 307 15.56 13.41 10.07
N TYR A 308 16.26 13.76 9.00
CA TYR A 308 16.20 12.99 7.76
C TYR A 308 16.73 11.58 8.03
N ALA A 309 15.86 10.60 8.07
CA ALA A 309 16.21 9.22 8.33
C ALA A 309 16.73 8.57 7.03
N HIS A 310 17.97 8.05 7.08
CA HIS A 310 18.55 7.24 6.01
C HIS A 310 18.22 5.76 6.30
N VAL A 311 17.01 5.34 5.94
CA VAL A 311 16.55 3.98 6.11
C VAL A 311 16.22 3.35 4.76
N ASP A 312 16.44 2.05 4.63
CA ASP A 312 16.11 1.27 3.44
C ASP A 312 14.81 0.49 3.69
N ILE A 313 13.71 1.22 3.62
CA ILE A 313 12.36 0.71 3.77
C ILE A 313 11.64 0.88 2.43
N ASP A 314 10.78 -0.09 2.08
CA ASP A 314 10.06 -0.09 0.81
C ASP A 314 9.19 1.17 0.65
N ASP A 315 9.31 1.81 -0.51
CA ASP A 315 8.54 3.00 -0.86
C ASP A 315 7.09 2.65 -1.21
N GLU A 316 6.18 3.55 -0.86
CA GLU A 316 4.76 3.42 -1.17
C GLU A 316 4.44 3.67 -2.64
N ASP A 317 5.09 4.68 -3.25
CA ASP A 317 4.68 5.27 -4.53
C ASP A 317 5.74 5.11 -5.62
N SER A 318 5.26 4.90 -6.84
CA SER A 318 6.06 4.93 -8.08
C SER A 318 6.70 6.31 -8.39
N LEU A 319 6.42 7.34 -7.58
CA LEU A 319 7.08 8.65 -7.60
C LEU A 319 8.30 8.73 -6.66
N SER A 320 8.76 7.62 -6.12
CA SER A 320 9.90 7.52 -5.23
C SER A 320 11.16 8.16 -5.82
N THR A 321 11.96 8.80 -4.97
CA THR A 321 13.29 9.31 -5.31
C THR A 321 14.27 8.19 -5.68
N ARG A 322 13.94 6.93 -5.43
CA ARG A 322 14.69 5.73 -5.83
C ARG A 322 14.92 5.71 -7.34
N PHE A 323 13.92 6.11 -8.14
CA PHE A 323 14.01 6.13 -9.61
C PHE A 323 14.95 7.21 -10.17
N THR A 324 15.34 8.20 -9.36
CA THR A 324 16.20 9.31 -9.78
C THR A 324 17.61 9.23 -9.20
N ARG A 325 17.90 8.22 -8.38
CA ARG A 325 19.26 8.02 -7.83
C ARG A 325 20.21 7.61 -8.95
N GLU A 326 21.25 8.40 -9.17
CA GLU A 326 22.39 7.97 -9.97
C GLU A 326 23.12 6.87 -9.18
N SER A 327 22.96 5.61 -9.60
CA SER A 327 23.74 4.53 -9.03
C SER A 327 25.11 4.47 -9.73
N THR A 328 26.19 4.52 -8.95
CA THR A 328 27.50 4.14 -9.45
C THR A 328 27.47 2.66 -9.81
N CYS A 329 27.90 2.30 -11.04
CA CYS A 329 27.97 0.91 -11.45
C CYS A 329 28.88 0.13 -10.50
N LYS A 330 28.32 -0.89 -9.87
CA LYS A 330 29.04 -1.84 -9.01
C LYS A 330 29.45 -3.08 -9.83
N ALA A 331 29.94 -4.10 -9.15
CA ALA A 331 30.42 -5.32 -9.78
C ALA A 331 29.33 -6.05 -10.58
N ILE A 332 28.10 -6.08 -10.06
CA ILE A 332 26.90 -6.61 -10.73
C ILE A 332 25.97 -5.44 -11.10
N ASP A 333 25.53 -5.39 -12.36
CA ASP A 333 24.67 -4.36 -12.91
C ASP A 333 23.31 -4.93 -13.31
N ILE A 334 22.27 -4.54 -12.59
CA ILE A 334 20.87 -4.91 -12.87
C ILE A 334 20.13 -3.71 -13.44
N ALA A 335 19.62 -3.84 -14.66
CA ALA A 335 18.80 -2.83 -15.31
C ALA A 335 17.32 -3.18 -15.16
N VAL A 336 16.57 -2.35 -14.45
CA VAL A 336 15.12 -2.47 -14.29
C VAL A 336 14.42 -1.53 -15.25
N ILE A 337 13.54 -2.04 -16.09
CA ILE A 337 12.79 -1.22 -17.03
C ILE A 337 11.71 -0.44 -16.28
N ARG A 338 11.81 0.88 -16.27
CA ARG A 338 10.81 1.74 -15.65
C ARG A 338 9.63 1.93 -16.60
N LEU A 339 8.68 1.01 -16.53
CA LEU A 339 7.45 1.08 -17.32
C LEU A 339 6.59 2.27 -16.88
N PRO A 340 5.82 2.92 -17.78
CA PRO A 340 4.95 4.06 -17.44
C PRO A 340 3.93 3.76 -16.34
N ARG A 341 3.44 2.51 -16.26
CA ARG A 341 2.51 2.06 -15.22
C ARG A 341 3.09 0.92 -14.39
N ILE A 342 4.39 1.04 -14.09
CA ILE A 342 5.09 0.07 -13.23
C ILE A 342 4.29 -0.17 -11.95
N SER A 343 4.11 -1.43 -11.59
CA SER A 343 3.46 -1.86 -10.36
C SER A 343 4.34 -2.86 -9.63
N ASN A 344 4.19 -2.91 -8.31
CA ASN A 344 4.93 -3.83 -7.45
C ASN A 344 6.46 -3.76 -7.68
N PHE A 345 6.98 -2.55 -7.91
CA PHE A 345 8.42 -2.35 -8.13
C PHE A 345 9.26 -2.75 -6.91
N THR A 346 8.64 -2.91 -5.74
CA THR A 346 9.27 -3.44 -4.53
C THR A 346 9.76 -4.89 -4.69
N ASP A 347 9.31 -5.63 -5.71
CA ASP A 347 9.87 -6.94 -6.04
C ASP A 347 11.39 -6.90 -6.26
N VAL A 348 11.93 -5.75 -6.66
CA VAL A 348 13.36 -5.56 -6.92
C VAL A 348 14.15 -5.16 -5.67
N SER A 349 13.46 -4.65 -4.63
CA SER A 349 14.11 -4.13 -3.41
C SER A 349 15.10 -5.12 -2.76
N PRO A 350 14.84 -6.43 -2.69
CA PRO A 350 15.82 -7.38 -2.15
C PRO A 350 17.17 -7.35 -2.86
N LEU A 351 17.16 -7.14 -4.18
CA LEU A 351 18.40 -7.12 -5.00
C LEU A 351 19.22 -5.84 -4.80
N GLU A 352 18.58 -4.72 -4.46
CA GLU A 352 19.24 -3.44 -4.20
C GLU A 352 20.09 -3.46 -2.91
N ARG A 353 19.78 -4.37 -1.99
CA ARG A 353 20.38 -4.45 -0.65
C ARG A 353 21.77 -5.12 -0.66
N PHE A 354 22.13 -5.80 -1.75
CA PHE A 354 23.45 -6.43 -1.86
C PHE A 354 24.54 -5.38 -2.11
N PRO A 355 25.65 -5.39 -1.31
CA PRO A 355 26.69 -4.37 -1.41
C PRO A 355 27.36 -4.28 -2.77
N ASN A 356 27.47 -5.42 -3.49
CA ASN A 356 28.14 -5.54 -4.79
C ASN A 356 27.19 -5.39 -5.99
N VAL A 357 25.89 -5.14 -5.77
CA VAL A 357 24.87 -4.98 -6.81
C VAL A 357 24.52 -3.50 -6.98
N SER A 358 24.45 -3.05 -8.23
CA SER A 358 23.82 -1.79 -8.62
C SER A 358 22.52 -2.09 -9.35
N VAL A 359 21.43 -1.44 -8.93
CA VAL A 359 20.13 -1.48 -9.62
C VAL A 359 19.89 -0.12 -10.24
N ARG A 360 19.63 -0.10 -11.54
CA ARG A 360 19.37 1.11 -12.33
C ARG A 360 17.99 1.04 -12.97
N TYR A 361 17.18 2.07 -12.79
CA TYR A 361 15.89 2.19 -13.45
C TYR A 361 16.05 2.87 -14.81
N ILE A 362 15.59 2.22 -15.87
CA ILE A 362 15.85 2.57 -17.27
C ILE A 362 14.56 3.05 -17.94
N GLU A 363 14.57 4.26 -18.47
CA GLU A 363 13.45 4.86 -19.21
C GLU A 363 13.77 5.02 -20.71
N ARG A 364 15.04 4.95 -21.11
CA ARG A 364 15.49 5.18 -22.48
C ARG A 364 16.51 4.12 -22.88
N ALA A 365 16.51 3.76 -24.15
CA ALA A 365 17.36 2.73 -24.71
C ALA A 365 18.87 3.01 -24.51
N ASP A 366 19.31 4.28 -24.57
CA ASP A 366 20.72 4.68 -24.36
C ASP A 366 21.22 4.45 -22.92
N GLN A 367 20.31 4.40 -21.95
CA GLN A 367 20.62 4.11 -20.55
C GLN A 367 20.87 2.63 -20.28
N LEU A 368 20.38 1.71 -21.13
CA LEU A 368 20.44 0.28 -20.87
C LEU A 368 21.89 -0.24 -20.79
N LYS A 369 22.78 0.20 -21.68
CA LYS A 369 24.20 -0.21 -21.73
C LYS A 369 24.37 -1.74 -21.89
N ASN A 370 25.18 -2.36 -21.03
CA ASN A 370 25.45 -3.81 -21.02
C ASN A 370 25.24 -4.38 -19.60
N PRO A 371 23.98 -4.53 -19.16
CA PRO A 371 23.70 -5.07 -17.82
C PRO A 371 23.94 -6.59 -17.75
N ASP A 372 24.15 -7.09 -16.54
CA ASP A 372 24.25 -8.54 -16.27
C ASP A 372 22.86 -9.19 -16.28
N LEU A 373 21.85 -8.44 -15.78
CA LEU A 373 20.45 -8.82 -15.73
C LEU A 373 19.57 -7.64 -16.16
N ILE A 374 18.62 -7.89 -17.04
CA ILE A 374 17.52 -6.99 -17.36
C ILE A 374 16.26 -7.50 -16.69
N LEU A 375 15.62 -6.66 -15.88
CA LEU A 375 14.41 -6.98 -15.16
C LEU A 375 13.24 -6.17 -15.74
N ILE A 376 12.23 -6.86 -16.27
CA ILE A 376 10.99 -6.24 -16.75
C ILE A 376 9.94 -6.47 -15.65
N PRO A 377 9.58 -5.43 -14.88
CA PRO A 377 8.72 -5.56 -13.72
C PRO A 377 7.24 -5.73 -14.09
N GLY A 378 6.42 -5.91 -13.06
CA GLY A 378 4.97 -5.87 -13.19
C GLY A 378 4.47 -4.50 -13.66
N THR A 379 3.34 -4.50 -14.32
CA THR A 379 2.65 -3.28 -14.73
C THR A 379 1.15 -3.41 -14.60
N LYS A 380 0.48 -2.27 -14.41
CA LYS A 380 -0.99 -2.20 -14.40
C LYS A 380 -1.58 -2.25 -15.82
N SER A 381 -0.80 -2.01 -16.86
CA SER A 381 -1.29 -1.95 -18.26
C SER A 381 -0.28 -2.58 -19.20
N THR A 382 -0.33 -3.91 -19.32
CA THR A 382 0.65 -4.71 -20.06
C THR A 382 0.70 -4.33 -21.55
N ILE A 383 -0.45 -4.24 -22.19
CA ILE A 383 -0.54 -3.94 -23.64
C ILE A 383 -0.04 -2.51 -23.95
N ALA A 384 -0.45 -1.54 -23.16
CA ALA A 384 -0.04 -0.16 -23.39
C ALA A 384 1.45 0.05 -23.12
N ASP A 385 1.98 -0.59 -22.07
CA ASP A 385 3.39 -0.48 -21.71
C ASP A 385 4.28 -1.29 -22.66
N LEU A 386 3.83 -2.43 -23.20
CA LEU A 386 4.53 -3.14 -24.28
C LEU A 386 4.60 -2.31 -25.56
N LYS A 387 3.49 -1.63 -25.93
CA LYS A 387 3.49 -0.70 -27.04
C LYS A 387 4.47 0.46 -26.82
N TRP A 388 4.49 1.03 -25.63
CA TRP A 388 5.46 2.08 -25.26
C TRP A 388 6.90 1.57 -25.31
N LEU A 389 7.17 0.36 -24.80
CA LEU A 389 8.49 -0.27 -24.83
C LEU A 389 9.02 -0.38 -26.28
N ARG A 390 8.14 -0.75 -27.21
CA ARG A 390 8.42 -0.85 -28.64
C ARG A 390 8.67 0.52 -29.28
N GLN A 391 7.81 1.50 -28.99
CA GLN A 391 7.91 2.85 -29.53
C GLN A 391 9.11 3.64 -29.01
N SER A 392 9.54 3.38 -27.77
CA SER A 392 10.73 4.01 -27.18
C SER A 392 12.06 3.41 -27.65
N GLY A 393 12.02 2.29 -28.40
CA GLY A 393 13.20 1.56 -28.83
C GLY A 393 13.82 0.67 -27.75
N LEU A 394 13.23 0.63 -26.54
CA LEU A 394 13.74 -0.20 -25.44
C LEU A 394 13.59 -1.69 -25.75
N GLU A 395 12.51 -2.14 -26.40
CA GLU A 395 12.36 -3.53 -26.82
C GLU A 395 13.56 -3.99 -27.66
N ALA A 396 13.91 -3.24 -28.72
CA ALA A 396 15.04 -3.58 -29.57
C ALA A 396 16.38 -3.58 -28.79
N ALA A 397 16.55 -2.65 -27.85
CA ALA A 397 17.74 -2.60 -27.02
C ALA A 397 17.84 -3.79 -26.07
N ILE A 398 16.72 -4.24 -25.48
CA ILE A 398 16.65 -5.43 -24.62
C ILE A 398 17.00 -6.69 -25.43
N LEU A 399 16.40 -6.86 -26.60
CA LEU A 399 16.69 -7.99 -27.49
C LEU A 399 18.18 -8.02 -27.88
N HIS A 400 18.75 -6.85 -28.24
CA HIS A 400 20.16 -6.74 -28.55
C HIS A 400 21.08 -7.11 -27.36
N CYS A 401 20.73 -6.67 -26.14
CA CYS A 401 21.50 -7.03 -24.93
C CYS A 401 21.39 -8.53 -24.64
N HIS A 402 20.19 -9.13 -24.82
CA HIS A 402 19.98 -10.57 -24.70
C HIS A 402 20.84 -11.36 -25.68
N ASP A 403 20.89 -10.97 -26.97
CA ASP A 403 21.74 -11.62 -27.99
C ASP A 403 23.23 -11.54 -27.62
N ARG A 404 23.64 -10.49 -26.93
CA ARG A 404 25.01 -10.31 -26.41
C ARG A 404 25.26 -11.06 -25.09
N GLY A 405 24.27 -11.74 -24.59
CA GLY A 405 24.41 -12.63 -23.44
C GLY A 405 23.81 -12.10 -22.12
N ALA A 406 23.13 -10.95 -22.09
CA ALA A 406 22.43 -10.51 -20.88
C ALA A 406 21.31 -11.50 -20.52
N ILE A 407 21.05 -11.65 -19.22
CA ILE A 407 19.90 -12.41 -18.72
C ILE A 407 18.69 -11.46 -18.72
N VAL A 408 17.51 -11.98 -19.09
CA VAL A 408 16.24 -11.26 -19.00
C VAL A 408 15.31 -11.97 -18.03
N PHE A 409 14.74 -11.22 -17.08
CA PHE A 409 13.74 -11.76 -16.14
C PHE A 409 12.49 -10.87 -16.16
N GLY A 410 11.33 -11.47 -16.47
CA GLY A 410 10.04 -10.80 -16.45
C GLY A 410 9.20 -11.18 -15.24
N ILE A 411 8.53 -10.20 -14.61
CA ILE A 411 7.60 -10.42 -13.49
C ILE A 411 6.21 -9.99 -13.91
N CYS A 412 5.21 -10.85 -13.76
CA CYS A 412 3.78 -10.60 -13.99
C CYS A 412 3.54 -9.96 -15.38
N GLY A 413 3.21 -8.68 -15.48
CA GLY A 413 3.06 -7.99 -16.76
C GLY A 413 4.33 -8.03 -17.61
N GLY A 414 5.50 -7.87 -17.00
CA GLY A 414 6.79 -8.02 -17.68
C GLY A 414 7.02 -9.44 -18.21
N PHE A 415 6.60 -10.45 -17.46
CA PHE A 415 6.63 -11.85 -17.94
C PHE A 415 5.70 -12.05 -19.14
N GLN A 416 4.48 -11.50 -19.09
CA GLN A 416 3.54 -11.57 -20.21
C GLN A 416 4.10 -10.93 -21.49
N MET A 417 4.85 -9.83 -21.37
CA MET A 417 5.49 -9.16 -22.50
C MET A 417 6.56 -10.02 -23.19
N LEU A 418 7.21 -10.94 -22.46
CA LEU A 418 8.25 -11.83 -23.01
C LEU A 418 7.68 -12.93 -23.93
N GLY A 419 6.38 -13.18 -23.87
CA GLY A 419 5.68 -14.20 -24.66
C GLY A 419 5.63 -13.92 -26.15
N THR A 420 4.94 -14.78 -26.89
CA THR A 420 4.71 -14.69 -28.34
C THR A 420 3.64 -13.64 -28.65
N SER A 421 2.55 -13.64 -27.87
CA SER A 421 1.45 -12.70 -28.05
C SER A 421 0.72 -12.37 -26.74
N VAL A 422 0.07 -11.21 -26.74
CA VAL A 422 -0.84 -10.76 -25.67
C VAL A 422 -2.17 -10.36 -26.32
N SER A 423 -3.25 -11.01 -25.88
CA SER A 423 -4.61 -10.80 -26.41
C SER A 423 -5.55 -10.32 -25.30
N ASP A 424 -6.39 -9.33 -25.63
CA ASP A 424 -7.42 -8.76 -24.74
C ASP A 424 -8.77 -8.67 -25.49
N PRO A 425 -9.41 -9.81 -25.82
CA PRO A 425 -10.63 -9.82 -26.60
C PRO A 425 -11.80 -9.14 -25.88
N ASP A 426 -11.80 -9.17 -24.55
CA ASP A 426 -12.85 -8.61 -23.71
C ASP A 426 -12.57 -7.14 -23.30
N GLN A 427 -11.45 -6.55 -23.78
CA GLN A 427 -10.99 -5.19 -23.48
C GLN A 427 -10.91 -4.89 -21.97
N VAL A 428 -10.37 -5.84 -21.23
CA VAL A 428 -10.26 -5.78 -19.77
C VAL A 428 -9.20 -4.76 -19.34
N GLU A 429 -8.11 -4.65 -20.12
CA GLU A 429 -6.96 -3.82 -19.80
C GLU A 429 -6.88 -2.56 -20.67
N ALA A 430 -7.02 -2.69 -21.98
CA ALA A 430 -6.74 -1.59 -22.91
C ALA A 430 -7.83 -1.43 -23.97
N ALA A 431 -8.63 -0.38 -23.86
CA ALA A 431 -9.64 -0.03 -24.85
C ALA A 431 -9.02 0.14 -26.26
N GLY A 432 -9.53 -0.60 -27.22
CA GLY A 432 -9.20 -0.50 -28.62
C GLY A 432 -8.03 -1.37 -29.11
N ILE A 433 -7.32 -2.07 -28.25
CA ILE A 433 -6.26 -3.02 -28.62
C ILE A 433 -6.67 -4.41 -28.14
N THR A 434 -7.01 -5.30 -29.08
CA THR A 434 -7.43 -6.67 -28.77
C THR A 434 -6.32 -7.70 -28.91
N HIS A 435 -5.22 -7.33 -29.57
CA HIS A 435 -4.06 -8.22 -29.77
C HIS A 435 -2.79 -7.40 -30.06
N ILE A 436 -1.67 -7.85 -29.48
CA ILE A 436 -0.33 -7.32 -29.74
C ILE A 436 0.67 -8.48 -29.70
N SER A 437 1.65 -8.49 -30.63
CA SER A 437 2.76 -9.43 -30.56
C SER A 437 3.60 -9.15 -29.33
N GLY A 438 4.01 -10.19 -28.60
CA GLY A 438 4.98 -10.09 -27.51
C GLY A 438 6.41 -9.89 -28.04
N MET A 439 7.39 -10.03 -27.16
CA MET A 439 8.82 -9.93 -27.50
C MET A 439 9.35 -11.23 -28.13
N GLY A 440 8.61 -12.35 -28.06
CA GLY A 440 8.97 -13.64 -28.66
C GLY A 440 10.15 -14.35 -27.98
N LEU A 441 10.47 -13.99 -26.73
CA LEU A 441 11.57 -14.60 -25.98
C LEU A 441 11.14 -15.86 -25.21
N LEU A 442 9.85 -16.03 -24.95
CA LEU A 442 9.28 -17.22 -24.32
C LEU A 442 8.15 -17.79 -25.19
N PRO A 443 8.03 -19.12 -25.31
CA PRO A 443 7.00 -19.78 -26.14
C PRO A 443 5.66 -19.84 -25.41
N MET A 444 5.04 -18.68 -25.16
CA MET A 444 3.74 -18.60 -24.50
C MET A 444 2.88 -17.48 -25.05
N ASP A 445 1.58 -17.70 -25.08
CA ASP A 445 0.57 -16.70 -25.37
C ASP A 445 -0.18 -16.32 -24.09
N THR A 446 -0.52 -15.04 -23.96
CA THR A 446 -1.29 -14.53 -22.83
C THR A 446 -2.63 -14.00 -23.31
N VAL A 447 -3.71 -14.39 -22.63
CA VAL A 447 -5.07 -13.91 -22.89
C VAL A 447 -5.62 -13.24 -21.64
N PHE A 448 -6.03 -11.97 -21.75
CA PHE A 448 -6.72 -11.26 -20.67
C PHE A 448 -8.18 -11.71 -20.59
N ARG A 449 -8.64 -11.95 -19.36
CA ARG A 449 -10.01 -12.32 -19.02
C ARG A 449 -10.49 -11.47 -17.86
N GLY A 450 -11.82 -11.37 -17.69
CA GLY A 450 -12.43 -10.61 -16.61
C GLY A 450 -12.10 -11.11 -15.20
N ASP A 451 -11.70 -12.37 -15.07
CA ASP A 451 -11.40 -13.01 -13.78
C ASP A 451 -9.97 -12.65 -13.33
N LYS A 452 -9.85 -12.00 -12.18
CA LYS A 452 -8.58 -11.66 -11.56
C LYS A 452 -8.05 -12.86 -10.75
N VAL A 453 -6.81 -13.27 -11.01
CA VAL A 453 -6.06 -14.16 -10.13
C VAL A 453 -5.53 -13.31 -8.97
N GLN A 454 -5.80 -13.75 -7.74
CA GLN A 454 -5.42 -13.04 -6.53
C GLN A 454 -5.23 -14.08 -5.43
N ARG A 455 -3.98 -14.44 -5.12
CA ARG A 455 -3.69 -15.50 -4.15
C ARG A 455 -2.27 -15.43 -3.62
N GLN A 456 -2.06 -15.93 -2.41
CA GLN A 456 -0.74 -16.32 -1.92
C GLN A 456 -0.31 -17.62 -2.61
N THR A 457 0.99 -17.77 -2.84
CA THR A 457 1.58 -18.97 -3.42
C THR A 457 2.90 -19.27 -2.74
N SER A 458 3.17 -20.56 -2.54
CA SER A 458 4.43 -21.05 -1.97
C SER A 458 4.70 -22.46 -2.46
N GLY A 459 5.94 -22.87 -2.42
CA GLY A 459 6.35 -24.20 -2.84
C GLY A 459 7.85 -24.32 -2.95
N VAL A 460 8.30 -25.23 -3.79
CA VAL A 460 9.71 -25.43 -4.13
C VAL A 460 9.88 -25.21 -5.62
N LEU A 461 10.89 -24.43 -6.01
CA LEU A 461 11.19 -24.19 -7.41
C LEU A 461 11.59 -25.51 -8.09
N PRO A 462 11.05 -25.80 -9.28
CA PRO A 462 11.48 -26.95 -10.07
C PRO A 462 12.93 -26.76 -10.54
N GLU A 463 13.42 -27.69 -11.35
CA GLU A 463 14.69 -27.50 -12.03
C GLU A 463 14.67 -26.23 -12.89
N VAL A 464 15.58 -25.31 -12.60
CA VAL A 464 15.79 -24.05 -13.33
C VAL A 464 17.04 -24.21 -14.17
N ALA A 465 16.88 -24.34 -15.48
CA ALA A 465 17.99 -24.53 -16.39
C ALA A 465 18.75 -23.21 -16.65
N GLY A 466 19.99 -23.31 -17.15
CA GLY A 466 20.80 -22.18 -17.60
C GLY A 466 21.52 -21.42 -16.49
N PRO A 467 21.85 -20.14 -16.73
CA PRO A 467 22.70 -19.36 -15.85
C PRO A 467 22.15 -19.07 -14.44
N LEU A 468 20.87 -19.28 -14.19
CA LEU A 468 20.26 -19.14 -12.86
C LEU A 468 19.92 -20.49 -12.22
N SER A 469 20.71 -21.53 -12.51
CA SER A 469 20.45 -22.92 -12.05
C SER A 469 20.51 -23.09 -10.53
N SER A 470 21.18 -22.21 -9.80
CA SER A 470 21.21 -22.24 -8.33
C SER A 470 19.84 -21.93 -7.68
N LEU A 471 18.87 -21.47 -8.46
CA LEU A 471 17.49 -21.32 -8.01
C LEU A 471 16.75 -22.67 -7.87
N SER A 472 17.24 -23.75 -8.52
CA SER A 472 16.63 -25.07 -8.47
C SER A 472 16.49 -25.60 -7.06
N GLY A 473 15.31 -26.11 -6.72
CA GLY A 473 15.05 -26.73 -5.41
C GLY A 473 14.94 -25.77 -4.25
N LEU A 474 15.04 -24.44 -4.46
CA LEU A 474 14.85 -23.46 -3.39
C LEU A 474 13.37 -23.29 -3.06
N PRO A 475 13.03 -23.11 -1.77
CA PRO A 475 11.67 -22.75 -1.39
C PRO A 475 11.34 -21.36 -1.90
N TYR A 476 10.12 -21.16 -2.39
CA TYR A 476 9.60 -19.87 -2.76
C TYR A 476 8.32 -19.55 -1.98
N GLN A 477 8.11 -18.28 -1.74
CA GLN A 477 6.88 -17.71 -1.20
C GLN A 477 6.64 -16.37 -1.89
N GLY A 478 5.37 -16.05 -2.14
CA GLY A 478 4.98 -14.79 -2.75
C GLY A 478 3.49 -14.78 -3.04
N TYR A 479 3.08 -13.93 -3.97
CA TYR A 479 1.67 -13.82 -4.34
C TYR A 479 1.51 -13.57 -5.83
N GLU A 480 0.38 -14.01 -6.36
CA GLU A 480 -0.03 -13.72 -7.74
C GLU A 480 -1.17 -12.72 -7.75
N ILE A 481 -1.08 -11.74 -8.66
CA ILE A 481 -2.10 -10.72 -8.85
C ILE A 481 -2.12 -10.27 -10.32
N HIS A 482 -2.93 -10.92 -11.15
CA HIS A 482 -3.00 -10.64 -12.58
C HIS A 482 -4.36 -10.99 -13.20
N MET A 483 -4.67 -10.47 -14.38
CA MET A 483 -5.87 -10.77 -15.15
C MET A 483 -5.56 -11.55 -16.43
N GLY A 484 -4.35 -11.41 -16.99
CA GLY A 484 -3.89 -12.22 -18.10
C GLY A 484 -3.60 -13.65 -17.66
N ARG A 485 -3.99 -14.63 -18.48
CA ARG A 485 -3.70 -16.04 -18.28
C ARG A 485 -2.87 -16.55 -19.45
N SER A 486 -1.79 -17.26 -19.15
CA SER A 486 -1.00 -17.94 -20.17
C SER A 486 -1.51 -19.38 -20.35
N GLU A 487 -1.58 -19.86 -21.58
CA GLU A 487 -2.24 -21.12 -21.93
C GLU A 487 -1.46 -22.37 -21.52
N THR A 488 -0.16 -22.25 -21.24
CA THR A 488 0.68 -23.36 -20.78
C THR A 488 0.63 -23.52 -19.25
N PRO A 489 0.74 -24.75 -18.71
CA PRO A 489 0.95 -24.94 -17.28
C PRO A 489 2.20 -24.19 -16.87
N ILE A 490 2.03 -23.14 -16.09
CA ILE A 490 3.15 -22.26 -15.72
C ILE A 490 3.79 -22.82 -14.47
N ALA A 491 5.05 -23.26 -14.62
CA ALA A 491 5.93 -23.45 -13.48
C ALA A 491 6.12 -22.10 -12.74
N PRO A 492 6.43 -22.11 -11.45
CA PRO A 492 6.73 -20.89 -10.70
C PRO A 492 7.71 -19.94 -11.42
N ILE A 493 8.65 -20.49 -12.17
CA ILE A 493 9.52 -19.80 -13.14
C ILE A 493 9.49 -20.55 -14.45
N LEU A 494 9.10 -19.88 -15.53
CA LEU A 494 9.26 -20.38 -16.90
C LEU A 494 10.65 -20.01 -17.40
N VAL A 495 11.34 -20.98 -18.02
CA VAL A 495 12.75 -20.84 -18.44
C VAL A 495 12.85 -20.97 -19.96
N GLY A 496 13.51 -20.00 -20.57
CA GLY A 496 13.98 -20.03 -21.96
C GLY A 496 15.51 -19.96 -22.02
N GLU A 497 16.06 -19.60 -23.19
CA GLU A 497 17.51 -19.38 -23.32
C GLU A 497 17.90 -18.05 -22.65
N ARG A 498 18.45 -18.10 -21.45
CA ARG A 498 18.79 -16.92 -20.62
C ARG A 498 17.61 -15.97 -20.35
N VAL A 499 16.39 -16.47 -20.50
CA VAL A 499 15.15 -15.74 -20.26
C VAL A 499 14.34 -16.45 -19.20
N TYR A 500 13.86 -15.72 -18.23
CA TYR A 500 13.09 -16.24 -17.11
C TYR A 500 11.83 -15.40 -16.92
N GLY A 501 10.77 -16.02 -16.50
CA GLY A 501 9.53 -15.30 -16.22
C GLY A 501 8.72 -15.94 -15.12
N SER A 502 8.08 -15.11 -14.29
CA SER A 502 7.26 -15.55 -13.18
C SER A 502 6.03 -14.66 -13.01
N TYR A 503 4.90 -15.23 -12.59
CA TYR A 503 3.76 -14.47 -12.11
C TYR A 503 3.88 -14.07 -10.64
N ILE A 504 4.87 -14.61 -9.93
CA ILE A 504 5.01 -14.48 -8.48
C ILE A 504 5.67 -13.15 -8.14
N HIS A 505 4.90 -12.28 -7.50
CA HIS A 505 5.42 -11.09 -6.82
C HIS A 505 6.02 -11.47 -5.48
N GLY A 506 7.07 -10.74 -5.05
CA GLY A 506 7.79 -11.03 -3.80
C GLY A 506 8.67 -12.28 -3.89
N ILE A 507 8.89 -12.85 -5.08
CA ILE A 507 9.71 -14.06 -5.24
C ILE A 507 11.14 -13.86 -4.72
N PHE A 508 11.71 -12.66 -4.87
CA PHE A 508 13.06 -12.33 -4.39
C PHE A 508 13.12 -12.04 -2.88
N ASP A 509 11.96 -11.87 -2.21
CA ASP A 509 11.89 -11.79 -0.75
C ASP A 509 12.01 -13.18 -0.09
N ALA A 510 11.77 -14.26 -0.85
CA ALA A 510 11.87 -15.62 -0.32
C ALA A 510 13.30 -15.97 0.07
N PRO A 511 13.51 -16.65 1.22
CA PRO A 511 14.84 -16.98 1.72
C PRO A 511 15.69 -17.72 0.69
N GLY A 512 16.89 -17.24 0.42
CA GLY A 512 17.86 -17.86 -0.47
C GLY A 512 17.73 -17.52 -1.96
N ILE A 513 16.56 -17.02 -2.44
CA ILE A 513 16.34 -16.78 -3.88
C ILE A 513 17.16 -15.59 -4.38
N ALA A 514 17.11 -14.44 -3.70
CA ALA A 514 17.93 -13.28 -4.08
C ALA A 514 19.42 -13.57 -3.97
N GLN A 515 19.82 -14.31 -2.93
CA GLN A 515 21.20 -14.75 -2.70
C GLN A 515 21.70 -15.64 -3.85
N ALA A 516 20.93 -16.66 -4.22
CA ALA A 516 21.28 -17.58 -5.30
C ALA A 516 21.39 -16.86 -6.65
N LEU A 517 20.43 -15.98 -6.96
CA LEU A 517 20.44 -15.17 -8.18
C LEU A 517 21.69 -14.28 -8.25
N VAL A 518 21.99 -13.52 -7.19
CA VAL A 518 23.17 -12.64 -7.15
C VAL A 518 24.45 -13.47 -7.18
N GLY A 519 24.49 -14.63 -6.49
CA GLY A 519 25.59 -15.57 -6.52
C GLY A 519 25.87 -16.11 -7.94
N ASP A 520 24.82 -16.46 -8.69
CA ASP A 520 24.97 -16.91 -10.09
C ASP A 520 25.51 -15.78 -11.00
N LEU A 521 25.05 -14.54 -10.82
CA LEU A 521 25.59 -13.40 -11.55
C LEU A 521 27.06 -13.15 -11.21
N CYS A 522 27.46 -13.30 -9.94
CA CYS A 522 28.86 -13.22 -9.52
C CYS A 522 29.72 -14.32 -10.17
N ARG A 523 29.30 -15.58 -10.07
CA ARG A 523 30.01 -16.72 -10.67
C ARG A 523 30.20 -16.56 -12.17
N ARG A 524 29.18 -16.08 -12.86
CA ARG A 524 29.24 -15.82 -14.30
C ARG A 524 30.30 -14.77 -14.68
N LYS A 525 30.59 -13.82 -13.80
CA LYS A 525 31.64 -12.81 -13.97
C LYS A 525 33.00 -13.23 -13.39
N GLY A 526 33.11 -14.43 -12.84
CA GLY A 526 34.34 -14.89 -12.14
C GLY A 526 34.56 -14.16 -10.82
N LEU A 527 33.50 -13.63 -10.18
CA LEU A 527 33.59 -12.94 -8.89
C LEU A 527 33.25 -13.91 -7.75
N ASP A 528 33.74 -13.60 -6.54
CA ASP A 528 33.39 -14.33 -5.33
C ASP A 528 31.88 -14.08 -4.97
N ALA A 529 31.14 -15.17 -4.79
CA ALA A 529 29.73 -15.16 -4.43
C ALA A 529 29.49 -15.16 -2.91
N GLY A 530 30.53 -15.41 -2.09
CA GLY A 530 30.38 -15.70 -0.65
C GLY A 530 29.68 -14.59 0.15
N GLN A 531 29.87 -13.31 -0.22
CA GLN A 531 29.16 -12.21 0.45
C GLN A 531 27.65 -12.20 0.16
N ALA A 532 27.22 -12.66 -1.02
CA ALA A 532 25.81 -12.74 -1.36
C ALA A 532 25.11 -13.89 -0.63
N GLU A 533 25.79 -15.03 -0.48
CA GLU A 533 25.23 -16.26 0.10
C GLU A 533 24.90 -16.14 1.60
N HIS A 534 25.56 -15.23 2.32
CA HIS A 534 25.42 -15.05 3.77
C HIS A 534 24.56 -13.82 4.17
N PHE A 535 23.90 -13.16 3.23
CA PHE A 535 23.09 -11.98 3.52
C PHE A 535 21.70 -12.37 4.07
N ASP A 536 21.43 -12.04 5.34
CA ASP A 536 20.12 -12.23 5.97
C ASP A 536 19.20 -11.03 5.69
N LEU A 537 18.30 -11.19 4.72
CA LEU A 537 17.38 -10.15 4.28
C LEU A 537 16.34 -9.80 5.34
N GLU A 538 15.85 -10.79 6.09
CA GLU A 538 14.81 -10.58 7.10
C GLU A 538 15.37 -9.78 8.30
N ALA A 539 16.51 -10.22 8.82
CA ALA A 539 17.21 -9.49 9.87
C ALA A 539 17.60 -8.07 9.43
N TYR A 540 18.00 -7.90 8.16
CA TYR A 540 18.28 -6.58 7.61
C TYR A 540 17.04 -5.69 7.60
N LYS A 541 15.93 -6.16 7.09
CA LYS A 541 14.64 -5.43 7.09
C LYS A 541 14.23 -5.02 8.51
N ASP A 542 14.31 -5.94 9.46
CA ASP A 542 13.93 -5.67 10.86
C ASP A 542 14.83 -4.60 11.49
N SER A 543 16.12 -4.62 11.19
CA SER A 543 17.06 -3.59 11.61
C SER A 543 16.73 -2.19 11.07
N GLN A 544 16.20 -2.10 9.85
CA GLN A 544 15.79 -0.83 9.25
C GLN A 544 14.56 -0.23 9.96
N TYR A 545 13.63 -1.05 10.41
CA TYR A 545 12.52 -0.59 11.25
C TYR A 545 13.01 -0.09 12.62
N ASP A 546 14.00 -0.73 13.21
CA ASP A 546 14.60 -0.26 14.47
C ASP A 546 15.34 1.08 14.29
N LEU A 547 16.09 1.26 13.21
CA LEU A 547 16.72 2.52 12.88
C LEU A 547 15.69 3.64 12.66
N LEU A 548 14.58 3.34 11.98
CA LEU A 548 13.49 4.30 11.83
C LEU A 548 12.89 4.68 13.18
N ALA A 549 12.58 3.70 14.02
CA ALA A 549 12.04 3.93 15.35
C ALA A 549 12.99 4.78 16.20
N GLN A 550 14.28 4.52 16.14
CA GLN A 550 15.30 5.31 16.84
C GLN A 550 15.33 6.76 16.35
N ALA A 551 15.28 6.99 15.03
CA ALA A 551 15.27 8.34 14.46
C ALA A 551 13.99 9.12 14.86
N VAL A 552 12.83 8.46 14.80
CA VAL A 552 11.55 9.06 15.17
C VAL A 552 11.52 9.35 16.68
N ARG A 553 11.88 8.38 17.52
CA ARG A 553 11.91 8.54 18.99
C ARG A 553 12.88 9.65 19.42
N GLY A 554 14.05 9.75 18.80
CA GLY A 554 15.04 10.78 19.10
C GLY A 554 14.63 12.20 18.70
N GLY A 555 13.75 12.33 17.70
CA GLY A 555 13.24 13.63 17.23
C GLY A 555 11.87 14.02 17.81
N MET A 556 11.15 13.09 18.42
CA MET A 556 9.77 13.26 18.91
C MET A 556 9.75 13.50 20.42
N ASN A 557 8.86 14.37 20.88
CA ASN A 557 8.49 14.46 22.29
C ASN A 557 7.51 13.31 22.62
N MET A 558 8.06 12.15 23.00
CA MET A 558 7.26 10.96 23.27
C MET A 558 6.34 11.12 24.47
N GLU A 559 6.70 11.93 25.48
CA GLU A 559 5.81 12.23 26.59
C GLU A 559 4.52 12.92 26.11
N LEU A 560 4.65 13.95 25.27
CA LEU A 560 3.51 14.61 24.65
C LEU A 560 2.68 13.64 23.80
N VAL A 561 3.32 12.73 23.02
CA VAL A 561 2.62 11.73 22.23
C VAL A 561 1.77 10.82 23.12
N TYR A 562 2.30 10.36 24.27
CA TYR A 562 1.53 9.55 25.22
C TYR A 562 0.43 10.35 25.92
N GLN A 563 0.64 11.63 26.22
CA GLN A 563 -0.41 12.50 26.75
C GLN A 563 -1.55 12.66 25.74
N ILE A 564 -1.23 12.85 24.44
CA ILE A 564 -2.21 12.91 23.34
C ILE A 564 -2.99 11.59 23.22
N LEU A 565 -2.31 10.44 23.23
CA LEU A 565 -2.94 9.13 23.23
C LEU A 565 -3.88 8.92 24.41
N ASN A 566 -3.55 9.46 25.57
CA ASN A 566 -4.34 9.35 26.79
C ASN A 566 -5.43 10.42 26.92
N ARG A 567 -5.62 11.28 25.90
CA ARG A 567 -6.57 12.41 25.91
C ARG A 567 -6.34 13.38 27.08
N GLN A 568 -5.08 13.63 27.41
CA GLN A 568 -4.68 14.52 28.52
C GLN A 568 -4.37 15.95 28.04
N VAL A 569 -4.39 16.20 26.73
CA VAL A 569 -4.12 17.48 26.07
C VAL A 569 -5.10 17.76 24.93
#